data_a87881fe7b798a27bc8cb5bf7852f745
#
_entry.id   a87881fe7b798a27bc8cb5bf7852f745
#
_cell.length_a   1.000
_cell.length_b   1.000
_cell.length_c   1.000
_cell.angle_alpha   90.00
_cell.angle_beta   90.00
_cell.angle_gamma   90.00
#
_symmetry.space_group_name_H-M   'P 1'
#
loop_
_entity.id
_entity.type
_entity.pdbx_description
1 polymer ?
#
loop_
_entity_poly.entity_id
_entity_poly.type
_entity_poly.pdbx_seq_one_letter_code
_entity_poly.pdbx_strand_id
1 'polypeptide(L)'
;FATAGIPTDEQVRRVLGVLDDGPQSLPGIEAATGIRRGRLETLLKILAVDDVVTRDGSGWREGERPWVYDEAKWSALRRVRSAEADLMRRYAHGEGCLMQFLQQALDDPDPHPCGRCSVCTGELPAAGAGPDPDTVAAAQRFFRGQDVIVEPRKLWPSGLPGRKGRIAGLAPGRALAFADDPAWAQVLAPLWQQDRPAPQEVLEGMVEVLRRWSRSWERPVAVVGMPSRRFPELVGSVAEHIARIGRLPLVDALQVTGPPPSAEVSSAVRGRELLARTVLRDGVRFDGPVLLVDDIIRTRWTVTVASALLVEAGATAVLPLAVHQLP
;
A
#
# COMPACT_ATOMS: atom_id res chain seq x y z
N PHE A 1 -0.38 -12.54 -8.06
CA PHE A 1 -1.11 -13.22 -6.98
C PHE A 1 -0.94 -14.74 -7.07
N ALA A 2 -1.23 -15.38 -8.20
CA ALA A 2 -1.24 -16.84 -8.35
C ALA A 2 0.07 -17.54 -7.90
N THR A 3 1.22 -16.91 -8.10
CA THR A 3 2.54 -17.47 -7.77
C THR A 3 3.22 -16.84 -6.55
N ALA A 4 2.61 -15.86 -5.92
CA ALA A 4 3.23 -15.09 -4.84
C ALA A 4 3.58 -15.90 -3.59
N GLY A 5 2.92 -17.04 -3.36
CA GLY A 5 3.19 -17.95 -2.25
C GLY A 5 4.31 -18.95 -2.48
N ILE A 6 4.80 -19.11 -3.72
CA ILE A 6 5.80 -20.15 -4.06
C ILE A 6 7.19 -19.71 -3.63
N PRO A 7 7.93 -20.52 -2.83
CA PRO A 7 9.29 -20.22 -2.42
C PRO A 7 10.24 -20.11 -3.64
N THR A 8 11.24 -19.24 -3.54
CA THR A 8 12.41 -19.27 -4.43
C THR A 8 13.61 -19.81 -3.68
N ASP A 9 14.49 -20.51 -4.38
CA ASP A 9 15.71 -21.07 -3.76
C ASP A 9 16.54 -19.99 -3.06
N GLU A 10 16.68 -18.82 -3.70
CA GLU A 10 17.39 -17.67 -3.12
C GLU A 10 16.77 -17.17 -1.80
N GLN A 11 15.43 -17.08 -1.73
CA GLN A 11 14.77 -16.66 -0.50
C GLN A 11 14.99 -17.66 0.63
N VAL A 12 14.90 -18.95 0.33
CA VAL A 12 15.11 -20.01 1.33
C VAL A 12 16.54 -20.01 1.83
N ARG A 13 17.55 -20.01 0.93
CA ARG A 13 18.97 -19.96 1.32
C ARG A 13 19.28 -18.73 2.17
N ARG A 14 18.66 -17.59 1.86
CA ARG A 14 18.83 -16.37 2.65
C ARG A 14 18.26 -16.51 4.07
N VAL A 15 17.15 -17.24 4.23
CA VAL A 15 16.57 -17.53 5.55
C VAL A 15 17.45 -18.52 6.32
N LEU A 16 17.87 -19.61 5.69
CA LEU A 16 18.73 -20.62 6.32
C LEU A 16 20.05 -20.03 6.78
N GLY A 17 20.72 -19.23 5.94
CA GLY A 17 21.97 -18.54 6.32
C GLY A 17 21.85 -17.60 7.53
N VAL A 18 20.64 -17.18 7.91
CA VAL A 18 20.39 -16.44 9.15
C VAL A 18 20.21 -17.39 10.35
N LEU A 19 19.76 -18.62 10.09
CA LEU A 19 19.54 -19.65 11.12
C LEU A 19 20.79 -20.46 11.45
N ASP A 20 21.85 -20.42 10.61
CA ASP A 20 23.14 -21.05 10.84
C ASP A 20 23.77 -20.64 12.18
N ASP A 21 23.58 -19.39 12.61
CA ASP A 21 24.08 -18.84 13.87
C ASP A 21 23.23 -19.21 15.10
N GLY A 22 22.20 -20.04 14.92
CA GLY A 22 21.31 -20.51 15.98
C GLY A 22 19.89 -19.97 15.88
N PRO A 23 19.04 -20.25 16.89
CA PRO A 23 17.63 -19.88 16.87
C PRO A 23 17.40 -18.37 16.72
N GLN A 24 16.55 -17.96 15.78
CA GLN A 24 16.25 -16.56 15.49
C GLN A 24 14.76 -16.25 15.63
N SER A 25 14.45 -15.07 16.15
CA SER A 25 13.07 -14.57 16.19
C SER A 25 12.60 -14.18 14.80
N LEU A 26 11.28 -14.24 14.54
CA LEU A 26 10.70 -13.79 13.28
C LEU A 26 11.10 -12.35 12.90
N PRO A 27 11.08 -11.36 13.83
CA PRO A 27 11.60 -10.03 13.55
C PRO A 27 13.10 -9.99 13.25
N GLY A 28 13.91 -10.87 13.87
CA GLY A 28 15.34 -10.99 13.60
C GLY A 28 15.59 -11.48 12.16
N ILE A 29 14.90 -12.54 11.73
CA ILE A 29 14.98 -13.06 10.37
C ILE A 29 14.49 -12.01 9.36
N GLU A 30 13.37 -11.32 9.64
CA GLU A 30 12.86 -10.23 8.80
C GLU A 30 13.90 -9.13 8.60
N ALA A 31 14.55 -8.70 9.68
CA ALA A 31 15.56 -7.65 9.65
C ALA A 31 16.82 -8.05 8.87
N ALA A 32 17.27 -9.29 9.04
CA ALA A 32 18.47 -9.82 8.39
C ALA A 32 18.25 -10.14 6.90
N THR A 33 17.10 -10.75 6.55
CA THR A 33 16.81 -11.16 5.17
C THR A 33 16.22 -10.08 4.31
N GLY A 34 15.57 -9.07 4.90
CA GLY A 34 14.80 -8.06 4.18
C GLY A 34 13.46 -8.56 3.60
N ILE A 35 13.10 -9.84 3.82
CA ILE A 35 11.84 -10.42 3.34
C ILE A 35 10.68 -9.84 4.16
N ARG A 36 9.61 -9.41 3.49
CA ARG A 36 8.41 -8.89 4.16
C ARG A 36 7.80 -9.93 5.11
N ARG A 37 7.36 -9.49 6.28
CA ARG A 37 6.88 -10.35 7.36
C ARG A 37 5.86 -11.39 6.91
N GLY A 38 4.78 -11.00 6.22
CA GLY A 38 3.77 -11.95 5.78
C GLY A 38 4.29 -12.99 4.78
N ARG A 39 5.24 -12.58 3.91
CA ARG A 39 5.93 -13.51 3.01
C ARG A 39 6.83 -14.46 3.79
N LEU A 40 7.57 -13.95 4.76
CA LEU A 40 8.45 -14.72 5.62
C LEU A 40 7.68 -15.75 6.47
N GLU A 41 6.55 -15.35 7.07
CA GLU A 41 5.68 -16.27 7.83
C GLU A 41 5.16 -17.41 6.95
N THR A 42 4.75 -17.10 5.72
CA THR A 42 4.30 -18.13 4.76
C THR A 42 5.45 -19.05 4.39
N LEU A 43 6.63 -18.49 4.11
CA LEU A 43 7.83 -19.26 3.77
C LEU A 43 8.24 -20.21 4.90
N LEU A 44 8.33 -19.72 6.11
CA LEU A 44 8.68 -20.52 7.29
C LEU A 44 7.68 -21.65 7.55
N LYS A 45 6.38 -21.41 7.34
CA LYS A 45 5.35 -22.46 7.45
C LYS A 45 5.54 -23.55 6.40
N ILE A 46 5.85 -23.18 5.16
CA ILE A 46 6.12 -24.16 4.08
C ILE A 46 7.36 -24.99 4.42
N LEU A 47 8.43 -24.34 4.84
CA LEU A 47 9.68 -25.02 5.20
C LEU A 47 9.52 -25.90 6.45
N ALA A 48 8.65 -25.55 7.38
CA ALA A 48 8.35 -26.35 8.57
C ALA A 48 7.57 -27.62 8.24
N VAL A 49 6.71 -27.61 7.20
CA VAL A 49 6.01 -28.81 6.73
C VAL A 49 7.00 -29.83 6.15
N ASP A 50 8.04 -29.35 5.47
CA ASP A 50 9.08 -30.19 4.89
C ASP A 50 10.24 -30.48 5.90
N ASP A 51 10.12 -30.04 7.18
CA ASP A 51 11.10 -30.18 8.26
C ASP A 51 12.48 -29.56 7.95
N VAL A 52 12.50 -28.56 7.08
CA VAL A 52 13.70 -27.76 6.76
C VAL A 52 13.97 -26.71 7.84
N VAL A 53 12.92 -26.22 8.50
CA VAL A 53 13.00 -25.36 9.68
C VAL A 53 12.04 -25.85 10.75
N THR A 54 12.36 -25.61 12.01
CA THR A 54 11.48 -25.98 13.14
C THR A 54 11.37 -24.84 14.14
N ARG A 55 10.31 -24.86 14.94
CA ARG A 55 10.13 -23.91 16.04
C ARG A 55 11.01 -24.27 17.22
N ASP A 56 11.66 -23.24 17.80
CA ASP A 56 12.40 -23.35 19.06
C ASP A 56 11.95 -22.20 19.99
N GLY A 57 11.09 -22.53 20.95
CA GLY A 57 10.44 -21.53 21.80
C GLY A 57 9.66 -20.49 20.98
N SER A 58 10.03 -19.23 21.10
CA SER A 58 9.45 -18.11 20.29
C SER A 58 10.16 -17.87 18.97
N GLY A 59 11.26 -18.63 18.70
CA GLY A 59 12.10 -18.49 17.51
C GLY A 59 11.93 -19.60 16.50
N TRP A 60 12.82 -19.58 15.51
CA TRP A 60 12.97 -20.57 14.44
C TRP A 60 14.44 -21.00 14.37
N ARG A 61 14.68 -22.24 14.12
CA ARG A 61 16.00 -22.82 13.86
C ARG A 61 15.95 -23.75 12.64
N GLU A 62 17.08 -24.17 12.14
CA GLU A 62 17.12 -25.21 11.13
C GLU A 62 16.47 -26.51 11.64
N GLY A 63 15.79 -27.19 10.72
CA GLY A 63 15.19 -28.51 10.94
C GLY A 63 16.15 -29.62 10.71
N GLU A 64 15.66 -30.88 10.65
CA GLU A 64 16.47 -32.05 10.47
C GLU A 64 16.75 -32.36 9.00
N ARG A 65 15.96 -31.81 8.07
CA ARG A 65 16.08 -32.05 6.63
C ARG A 65 16.83 -30.93 5.93
N PRO A 66 17.86 -31.26 5.12
CA PRO A 66 18.51 -30.25 4.30
C PRO A 66 17.55 -29.69 3.23
N TRP A 67 17.70 -28.43 2.92
CA TRP A 67 16.96 -27.82 1.83
C TRP A 67 17.47 -28.27 0.47
N VAL A 68 16.57 -28.87 -0.31
CA VAL A 68 16.79 -29.19 -1.73
C VAL A 68 15.65 -28.56 -2.53
N TYR A 69 16.02 -27.65 -3.45
CA TYR A 69 15.00 -27.00 -4.28
C TYR A 69 14.42 -27.97 -5.32
N ASP A 70 13.15 -28.35 -5.12
CA ASP A 70 12.44 -29.24 -6.05
C ASP A 70 11.79 -28.41 -7.17
N GLU A 71 12.53 -28.16 -8.25
CA GLU A 71 12.04 -27.42 -9.42
C GLU A 71 10.81 -28.09 -10.04
N ALA A 72 10.74 -29.44 -10.07
CA ALA A 72 9.61 -30.17 -10.64
C ALA A 72 8.32 -29.90 -9.85
N LYS A 73 8.36 -29.97 -8.51
CA LYS A 73 7.26 -29.66 -7.59
C LYS A 73 6.77 -28.22 -7.80
N TRP A 74 7.70 -27.27 -7.76
CA TRP A 74 7.33 -25.84 -7.82
C TRP A 74 6.89 -25.39 -9.20
N SER A 75 7.48 -25.93 -10.27
CA SER A 75 7.03 -25.63 -11.63
C SER A 75 5.66 -26.24 -11.92
N ALA A 76 5.37 -27.44 -11.42
CA ALA A 76 4.05 -28.04 -11.50
C ALA A 76 3.00 -27.18 -10.80
N LEU A 77 3.29 -26.72 -9.58
CA LEU A 77 2.37 -25.85 -8.84
C LEU A 77 2.16 -24.50 -9.56
N ARG A 78 3.23 -23.89 -10.13
CA ARG A 78 3.11 -22.67 -10.96
C ARG A 78 2.18 -22.88 -12.15
N ARG A 79 2.31 -24.01 -12.87
CA ARG A 79 1.44 -24.34 -14.02
C ARG A 79 -0.02 -24.46 -13.61
N VAL A 80 -0.30 -25.18 -12.51
CA VAL A 80 -1.68 -25.32 -11.99
C VAL A 80 -2.28 -23.95 -11.65
N ARG A 81 -1.56 -23.14 -10.89
CA ARG A 81 -2.02 -21.79 -10.51
C ARG A 81 -2.20 -20.84 -11.70
N SER A 82 -1.36 -20.96 -12.72
CA SER A 82 -1.54 -20.19 -13.95
C SER A 82 -2.77 -20.64 -14.73
N ALA A 83 -3.00 -21.96 -14.84
CA ALA A 83 -4.18 -22.50 -15.50
C ALA A 83 -5.49 -22.09 -14.79
N GLU A 84 -5.50 -22.09 -13.43
CA GLU A 84 -6.63 -21.58 -12.64
C GLU A 84 -6.89 -20.10 -12.92
N ALA A 85 -5.85 -19.28 -12.99
CA ALA A 85 -5.98 -17.86 -13.30
C ALA A 85 -6.49 -17.61 -14.73
N ASP A 86 -6.03 -18.43 -15.71
CA ASP A 86 -6.48 -18.36 -17.09
C ASP A 86 -7.95 -18.80 -17.22
N LEU A 87 -8.34 -19.81 -16.44
CA LEU A 87 -9.74 -20.23 -16.35
C LEU A 87 -10.65 -19.07 -15.90
N MET A 88 -10.24 -18.36 -14.85
CA MET A 88 -10.98 -17.18 -14.36
C MET A 88 -11.05 -16.04 -15.39
N ARG A 89 -9.96 -15.81 -16.16
CA ARG A 89 -9.97 -14.82 -17.24
C ARG A 89 -10.97 -15.20 -18.34
N ARG A 90 -10.98 -16.46 -18.75
CA ARG A 90 -11.94 -16.98 -19.75
C ARG A 90 -13.39 -16.82 -19.30
N TYR A 91 -13.66 -17.11 -18.02
CA TYR A 91 -14.97 -16.84 -17.41
C TYR A 91 -15.35 -15.35 -17.49
N ALA A 92 -14.45 -14.47 -17.09
CA ALA A 92 -14.67 -13.02 -17.11
C ALA A 92 -14.86 -12.46 -18.52
N HIS A 93 -14.20 -13.06 -19.53
CA HIS A 93 -14.38 -12.69 -20.94
C HIS A 93 -15.64 -13.30 -21.59
N GLY A 94 -16.36 -14.15 -20.88
CA GLY A 94 -17.59 -14.76 -21.41
C GLY A 94 -17.33 -15.76 -22.54
N GLU A 95 -16.27 -16.55 -22.44
CA GLU A 95 -15.97 -17.62 -23.40
C GLU A 95 -16.92 -18.81 -23.22
N GLY A 96 -18.17 -18.63 -23.59
CA GLY A 96 -19.24 -19.63 -23.45
C GLY A 96 -20.20 -19.33 -22.30
N CYS A 97 -21.24 -20.16 -22.14
CA CYS A 97 -22.25 -19.97 -21.12
C CYS A 97 -21.65 -19.92 -19.72
N LEU A 98 -21.89 -18.84 -18.97
CA LEU A 98 -21.30 -18.62 -17.66
C LEU A 98 -21.70 -19.69 -16.64
N MET A 99 -22.95 -20.16 -16.67
CA MET A 99 -23.40 -21.20 -15.75
C MET A 99 -22.83 -22.58 -16.11
N GLN A 100 -22.78 -22.95 -17.40
CA GLN A 100 -22.13 -24.17 -17.84
C GLN A 100 -20.64 -24.18 -17.47
N PHE A 101 -19.97 -23.06 -17.60
CA PHE A 101 -18.56 -22.90 -17.20
C PHE A 101 -18.37 -23.21 -15.71
N LEU A 102 -19.25 -22.68 -14.84
CA LEU A 102 -19.21 -22.97 -13.41
C LEU A 102 -19.55 -24.41 -13.08
N GLN A 103 -20.57 -25.00 -13.77
CA GLN A 103 -20.91 -26.41 -13.63
C GLN A 103 -19.70 -27.30 -13.95
N GLN A 104 -19.03 -27.05 -15.08
CA GLN A 104 -17.80 -27.78 -15.45
C GLN A 104 -16.66 -27.62 -14.44
N ALA A 105 -16.45 -26.41 -13.90
CA ALA A 105 -15.43 -26.15 -12.91
C ALA A 105 -15.72 -26.79 -11.54
N LEU A 106 -16.97 -27.16 -11.28
CA LEU A 106 -17.45 -27.83 -10.07
C LEU A 106 -17.76 -29.34 -10.27
N ASP A 107 -17.25 -29.91 -11.36
CA ASP A 107 -17.42 -31.35 -11.69
C ASP A 107 -18.89 -31.80 -11.79
N ASP A 108 -19.78 -30.91 -12.25
CA ASP A 108 -21.16 -31.28 -12.53
C ASP A 108 -21.18 -32.37 -13.62
N PRO A 109 -21.90 -33.50 -13.42
CA PRO A 109 -21.93 -34.60 -14.38
C PRO A 109 -22.68 -34.26 -15.67
N ASP A 110 -23.52 -33.20 -15.67
CA ASP A 110 -24.35 -32.80 -16.83
C ASP A 110 -24.31 -31.29 -17.09
N PRO A 111 -23.15 -30.71 -17.41
CA PRO A 111 -23.02 -29.28 -17.65
C PRO A 111 -23.67 -28.86 -18.96
N HIS A 112 -24.63 -27.93 -18.90
CA HIS A 112 -25.38 -27.50 -20.09
C HIS A 112 -25.59 -25.97 -20.13
N PRO A 113 -25.80 -25.37 -21.32
CA PRO A 113 -26.08 -23.95 -21.46
C PRO A 113 -27.34 -23.54 -20.71
N CYS A 114 -27.27 -22.47 -19.92
CA CYS A 114 -28.42 -22.04 -19.09
C CYS A 114 -29.49 -21.23 -19.83
N GLY A 115 -29.20 -20.72 -21.03
CA GLY A 115 -30.11 -19.93 -21.84
C GLY A 115 -30.46 -18.54 -21.31
N ARG A 116 -29.93 -18.14 -20.14
CA ARG A 116 -30.32 -16.89 -19.43
C ARG A 116 -29.20 -15.98 -18.98
N CYS A 117 -27.94 -16.40 -19.06
CA CYS A 117 -26.83 -15.52 -18.77
C CYS A 117 -26.57 -14.57 -19.94
N SER A 118 -25.81 -13.51 -19.69
CA SER A 118 -25.49 -12.48 -20.69
C SER A 118 -24.82 -13.04 -21.96
N VAL A 119 -24.07 -14.13 -21.83
CA VAL A 119 -23.47 -14.81 -23.00
C VAL A 119 -24.53 -15.58 -23.81
N CYS A 120 -25.48 -16.23 -23.15
CA CYS A 120 -26.54 -16.97 -23.85
C CYS A 120 -27.55 -16.03 -24.51
N THR A 121 -27.88 -14.93 -23.90
CA THR A 121 -28.88 -13.97 -24.39
C THR A 121 -28.30 -12.91 -25.30
N GLY A 122 -26.97 -12.65 -25.21
CA GLY A 122 -26.32 -11.52 -25.87
C GLY A 122 -26.56 -10.17 -25.20
N GLU A 123 -27.30 -10.16 -24.08
CA GLU A 123 -27.72 -8.93 -23.39
C GLU A 123 -27.35 -8.99 -21.90
N LEU A 124 -26.94 -7.85 -21.33
CA LEU A 124 -26.80 -7.74 -19.89
C LEU A 124 -28.18 -7.73 -19.22
N PRO A 125 -28.32 -8.27 -17.99
CA PRO A 125 -29.53 -8.11 -17.20
C PRO A 125 -29.94 -6.64 -17.10
N ALA A 126 -31.22 -6.35 -17.06
CA ALA A 126 -31.75 -4.97 -17.05
C ALA A 126 -31.08 -4.08 -16.00
N ALA A 127 -30.77 -4.61 -14.83
CA ALA A 127 -30.03 -3.89 -13.77
C ALA A 127 -28.55 -3.60 -14.12
N GLY A 128 -27.98 -4.27 -15.13
CA GLY A 128 -26.60 -4.10 -15.60
C GLY A 128 -26.46 -3.38 -16.93
N ALA A 129 -27.59 -3.04 -17.59
CA ALA A 129 -27.60 -2.52 -18.96
C ALA A 129 -27.18 -1.03 -19.08
N GLY A 130 -26.96 -0.37 -17.99
CA GLY A 130 -26.49 1.02 -17.91
C GLY A 130 -27.20 1.75 -16.76
N PRO A 131 -26.45 2.26 -15.78
CA PRO A 131 -27.05 3.04 -14.71
C PRO A 131 -27.51 4.40 -15.25
N ASP A 132 -28.63 4.89 -14.69
CA ASP A 132 -29.12 6.24 -14.95
C ASP A 132 -28.03 7.29 -14.58
N PRO A 133 -27.76 8.29 -15.44
CA PRO A 133 -26.74 9.31 -15.21
C PRO A 133 -26.87 10.05 -13.87
N ASP A 134 -28.10 10.33 -13.44
CA ASP A 134 -28.35 11.03 -12.17
C ASP A 134 -27.99 10.13 -10.97
N THR A 135 -28.26 8.83 -11.07
CA THR A 135 -27.85 7.83 -10.08
C THR A 135 -26.33 7.72 -10.01
N VAL A 136 -25.64 7.71 -11.16
CA VAL A 136 -24.16 7.74 -11.21
C VAL A 136 -23.61 8.99 -10.55
N ALA A 137 -24.16 10.17 -10.89
CA ALA A 137 -23.74 11.43 -10.30
C ALA A 137 -24.00 11.48 -8.78
N ALA A 138 -25.12 10.94 -8.32
CA ALA A 138 -25.42 10.82 -6.89
C ALA A 138 -24.45 9.90 -6.17
N ALA A 139 -24.12 8.73 -6.75
CA ALA A 139 -23.13 7.80 -6.22
C ALA A 139 -21.73 8.43 -6.15
N GLN A 140 -21.31 9.12 -7.19
CA GLN A 140 -20.02 9.84 -7.19
C GLN A 140 -19.97 10.91 -6.09
N ARG A 141 -21.01 11.72 -5.93
CA ARG A 141 -21.09 12.70 -4.83
C ARG A 141 -21.02 12.02 -3.46
N PHE A 142 -21.72 10.91 -3.29
CA PHE A 142 -21.67 10.13 -2.04
C PHE A 142 -20.26 9.65 -1.73
N PHE A 143 -19.56 9.01 -2.68
CA PHE A 143 -18.19 8.53 -2.48
C PHE A 143 -17.21 9.68 -2.22
N ARG A 144 -17.30 10.78 -2.96
CA ARG A 144 -16.47 11.98 -2.71
C ARG A 144 -16.72 12.62 -1.34
N GLY A 145 -17.88 12.37 -0.74
CA GLY A 145 -18.20 12.79 0.62
C GLY A 145 -17.65 11.91 1.74
N GLN A 146 -17.06 10.76 1.42
CA GLN A 146 -16.50 9.85 2.41
C GLN A 146 -15.08 10.27 2.80
N ASP A 147 -14.75 10.03 4.08
CA ASP A 147 -13.39 10.28 4.58
C ASP A 147 -12.52 9.04 4.39
N VAL A 148 -11.45 9.17 3.64
CA VAL A 148 -10.38 8.17 3.54
C VAL A 148 -9.39 8.42 4.68
N ILE A 149 -9.41 7.56 5.69
CA ILE A 149 -8.56 7.69 6.87
C ILE A 149 -7.21 7.01 6.61
N VAL A 150 -6.13 7.75 6.75
CA VAL A 150 -4.77 7.25 6.74
C VAL A 150 -4.35 6.91 8.16
N GLU A 151 -4.48 5.65 8.53
CA GLU A 151 -4.10 5.20 9.88
C GLU A 151 -2.60 5.33 10.12
N PRO A 152 -2.17 5.95 11.23
CA PRO A 152 -0.75 6.10 11.53
C PRO A 152 -0.11 4.75 11.86
N ARG A 153 1.18 4.61 11.56
CA ARG A 153 1.96 3.52 12.09
C ARG A 153 2.18 3.70 13.60
N LYS A 154 1.97 2.64 14.36
CA LYS A 154 2.01 2.70 15.84
C LYS A 154 3.41 2.41 16.40
N LEU A 155 4.19 1.57 15.71
CA LEU A 155 5.47 1.05 16.20
C LEU A 155 6.55 1.15 15.13
N TRP A 156 7.76 1.48 15.55
CA TRP A 156 8.96 1.31 14.75
C TRP A 156 9.26 -0.18 14.57
N PRO A 157 9.71 -0.63 13.39
CA PRO A 157 10.17 -2.00 13.20
C PRO A 157 11.47 -2.23 13.96
N SER A 158 11.70 -3.47 14.38
CA SER A 158 12.95 -3.86 15.03
C SER A 158 14.16 -3.63 14.12
N GLY A 159 15.32 -3.30 14.70
CA GLY A 159 16.58 -3.15 13.96
C GLY A 159 16.77 -1.81 13.24
N LEU A 160 15.97 -0.78 13.55
CA LEU A 160 16.22 0.58 13.08
C LEU A 160 17.22 1.32 13.99
N PRO A 161 18.29 1.91 13.43
CA PRO A 161 19.20 2.74 14.23
C PRO A 161 18.47 3.94 14.84
N GLY A 162 18.63 4.15 16.15
CA GLY A 162 18.06 5.30 16.86
C GLY A 162 16.53 5.35 16.97
N ARG A 163 15.83 4.33 16.49
CA ARG A 163 14.35 4.29 16.51
C ARG A 163 13.84 2.98 17.08
N LYS A 164 13.03 3.04 18.15
CA LYS A 164 12.41 1.88 18.80
C LYS A 164 11.09 2.24 19.48
N GLY A 165 10.23 1.27 19.71
CA GLY A 165 8.98 1.44 20.45
C GLY A 165 7.90 2.21 19.67
N ARG A 166 7.10 3.00 20.38
CA ARG A 166 5.98 3.75 19.79
C ARG A 166 6.45 4.94 18.97
N ILE A 167 5.75 5.17 17.87
CA ILE A 167 5.90 6.37 17.05
C ILE A 167 5.02 7.45 17.67
N ALA A 168 5.63 8.59 18.01
CA ALA A 168 4.94 9.73 18.62
C ALA A 168 4.65 10.83 17.58
N GLY A 169 3.63 11.66 17.85
CA GLY A 169 3.34 12.88 17.10
C GLY A 169 2.71 12.67 15.71
N LEU A 170 2.49 11.45 15.27
CA LEU A 170 1.80 11.16 14.01
C LEU A 170 0.30 10.95 14.26
N ALA A 171 -0.52 11.88 13.81
CA ALA A 171 -1.97 11.79 13.90
C ALA A 171 -2.58 10.95 12.76
N PRO A 172 -3.82 10.45 12.92
CA PRO A 172 -4.57 9.89 11.80
C PRO A 172 -4.72 10.92 10.68
N GLY A 173 -4.23 10.58 9.49
CA GLY A 173 -4.29 11.43 8.31
C GLY A 173 -5.58 11.29 7.50
N ARG A 174 -5.62 11.98 6.37
CA ARG A 174 -6.69 11.86 5.36
C ARG A 174 -6.10 11.72 3.96
N ALA A 175 -6.86 11.09 3.08
CA ALA A 175 -6.57 11.10 1.65
C ALA A 175 -7.84 11.48 0.87
N LEU A 176 -7.64 12.01 -0.34
CA LEU A 176 -8.74 12.35 -1.23
C LEU A 176 -9.42 11.09 -1.79
N ALA A 177 -8.62 10.10 -2.18
CA ALA A 177 -9.09 8.86 -2.78
C ALA A 177 -8.37 7.63 -2.20
N PHE A 178 -9.03 6.46 -2.29
CA PHE A 178 -8.48 5.17 -1.89
C PHE A 178 -8.55 4.16 -3.05
N ALA A 179 -7.47 3.44 -3.30
CA ALA A 179 -7.37 2.39 -4.32
C ALA A 179 -7.86 2.87 -5.71
N ASP A 180 -8.80 2.16 -6.29
CA ASP A 180 -9.45 2.44 -7.56
C ASP A 180 -10.80 3.13 -7.41
N ASP A 181 -10.92 4.06 -6.45
CA ASP A 181 -12.14 4.82 -6.17
C ASP A 181 -12.78 5.36 -7.46
N PRO A 182 -13.97 4.87 -7.84
CA PRO A 182 -14.59 5.22 -9.10
C PRO A 182 -14.98 6.71 -9.21
N ALA A 183 -15.14 7.39 -8.08
CA ALA A 183 -15.46 8.82 -8.06
C ALA A 183 -14.26 9.70 -8.44
N TRP A 184 -13.04 9.21 -8.27
CA TRP A 184 -11.81 9.94 -8.54
C TRP A 184 -10.95 9.34 -9.65
N ALA A 185 -11.20 8.10 -10.07
CA ALA A 185 -10.36 7.36 -11.00
C ALA A 185 -10.06 8.13 -12.31
N GLN A 186 -11.08 8.72 -12.94
CA GLN A 186 -10.91 9.46 -14.19
C GLN A 186 -10.11 10.76 -14.02
N VAL A 187 -10.23 11.43 -12.88
CA VAL A 187 -9.54 12.70 -12.57
C VAL A 187 -8.09 12.43 -12.20
N LEU A 188 -7.83 11.34 -11.46
CA LEU A 188 -6.49 11.02 -10.96
C LEU A 188 -5.64 10.24 -11.97
N ALA A 189 -6.23 9.41 -12.84
CA ALA A 189 -5.46 8.58 -13.78
C ALA A 189 -4.46 9.37 -14.64
N PRO A 190 -4.79 10.55 -15.21
CA PRO A 190 -3.82 11.34 -15.96
C PRO A 190 -2.66 11.89 -15.13
N LEU A 191 -2.86 12.14 -13.82
CA LEU A 191 -1.81 12.64 -12.92
C LEU A 191 -0.74 11.59 -12.66
N TRP A 192 -1.10 10.32 -12.71
CA TRP A 192 -0.16 9.21 -12.49
C TRP A 192 0.68 8.86 -13.72
N GLN A 193 0.29 9.37 -14.89
CA GLN A 193 1.03 9.20 -16.13
C GLN A 193 2.11 10.28 -16.33
N GLN A 194 1.79 11.52 -15.97
CA GLN A 194 2.68 12.66 -16.13
C GLN A 194 2.49 13.63 -14.96
N ASP A 195 3.61 14.07 -14.35
CA ASP A 195 3.57 15.10 -13.31
C ASP A 195 3.06 16.43 -13.89
N ARG A 196 2.16 17.05 -13.17
CA ARG A 196 1.57 18.34 -13.47
C ARG A 196 0.88 18.92 -12.24
N PRO A 197 0.61 20.23 -12.20
CA PRO A 197 -0.19 20.83 -11.14
C PRO A 197 -1.54 20.15 -10.99
N ALA A 198 -2.05 20.10 -9.77
CA ALA A 198 -3.35 19.53 -9.46
C ALA A 198 -4.46 20.28 -10.22
N PRO A 199 -5.37 19.58 -10.93
CA PRO A 199 -6.53 20.22 -11.52
C PRO A 199 -7.45 20.79 -10.46
N GLN A 200 -8.26 21.77 -10.84
CA GLN A 200 -9.15 22.48 -9.92
C GLN A 200 -10.05 21.54 -9.11
N GLU A 201 -10.54 20.48 -9.72
CA GLU A 201 -11.39 19.48 -9.09
C GLU A 201 -10.69 18.74 -7.93
N VAL A 202 -9.39 18.44 -8.08
CA VAL A 202 -8.58 17.84 -7.02
C VAL A 202 -8.36 18.86 -5.89
N LEU A 203 -8.03 20.10 -6.22
CA LEU A 203 -7.85 21.17 -5.23
C LEU A 203 -9.11 21.39 -4.40
N GLU A 204 -10.26 21.47 -5.04
CA GLU A 204 -11.56 21.58 -4.37
C GLU A 204 -11.87 20.38 -3.48
N GLY A 205 -11.60 19.16 -3.99
CA GLY A 205 -11.76 17.94 -3.23
C GLY A 205 -10.88 17.91 -1.97
N MET A 206 -9.61 18.32 -2.07
CA MET A 206 -8.71 18.44 -0.93
C MET A 206 -9.21 19.43 0.11
N VAL A 207 -9.78 20.56 -0.32
CA VAL A 207 -10.41 21.55 0.59
C VAL A 207 -11.62 20.95 1.30
N GLU A 208 -12.46 20.19 0.61
CA GLU A 208 -13.61 19.51 1.23
C GLU A 208 -13.18 18.47 2.26
N VAL A 209 -12.12 17.70 1.98
CA VAL A 209 -11.51 16.78 2.96
C VAL A 209 -11.07 17.56 4.20
N LEU A 210 -10.35 18.67 4.03
CA LEU A 210 -9.89 19.51 5.13
C LEU A 210 -11.04 20.12 5.93
N ARG A 211 -12.12 20.57 5.24
CA ARG A 211 -13.31 21.13 5.89
C ARG A 211 -13.99 20.12 6.80
N ARG A 212 -14.14 18.87 6.36
CA ARG A 212 -14.68 17.80 7.21
C ARG A 212 -13.74 17.46 8.35
N TRP A 213 -12.45 17.32 8.06
CA TRP A 213 -11.44 16.92 9.04
C TRP A 213 -11.20 17.99 10.11
N SER A 214 -11.30 19.27 9.78
CA SER A 214 -11.06 20.40 10.69
C SER A 214 -11.95 20.42 11.95
N ARG A 215 -13.02 19.64 11.96
CA ARG A 215 -13.88 19.47 13.13
C ARG A 215 -13.26 18.63 14.25
N SER A 216 -12.20 17.89 13.94
CA SER A 216 -11.56 16.91 14.84
C SER A 216 -10.04 17.07 14.98
N TRP A 217 -9.48 18.17 14.49
CA TRP A 217 -8.04 18.44 14.58
C TRP A 217 -7.74 19.74 15.31
N GLU A 218 -6.53 19.86 15.83
CA GLU A 218 -5.94 21.15 16.17
C GLU A 218 -5.44 21.83 14.91
N ARG A 219 -5.74 23.13 14.74
CA ARG A 219 -5.36 23.87 13.52
C ARG A 219 -3.85 23.84 13.32
N PRO A 220 -3.35 23.44 12.15
CA PRO A 220 -1.92 23.45 11.87
C PRO A 220 -1.36 24.88 11.83
N VAL A 221 -0.12 25.02 12.24
CA VAL A 221 0.64 26.28 12.18
C VAL A 221 1.37 26.45 10.86
N ALA A 222 1.58 25.37 10.11
CA ALA A 222 2.29 25.37 8.82
C ALA A 222 1.81 24.24 7.91
N VAL A 223 2.03 24.41 6.61
CA VAL A 223 1.94 23.37 5.58
C VAL A 223 3.34 23.00 5.14
N VAL A 224 3.60 21.70 5.04
CA VAL A 224 4.85 21.13 4.50
C VAL A 224 4.48 20.19 3.34
N GLY A 225 5.09 20.38 2.17
CA GLY A 225 5.00 19.44 1.06
C GLY A 225 6.05 18.34 1.22
N MET A 226 5.66 17.07 0.99
CA MET A 226 6.63 16.00 0.81
C MET A 226 7.48 16.25 -0.44
N PRO A 227 8.82 16.13 -0.37
CA PRO A 227 9.66 16.26 -1.55
C PRO A 227 9.48 15.04 -2.46
N SER A 228 8.38 15.03 -3.22
CA SER A 228 8.10 13.98 -4.20
C SER A 228 9.07 14.08 -5.36
N ARG A 229 9.57 12.92 -5.81
CA ARG A 229 10.42 12.83 -7.00
C ARG A 229 9.63 12.57 -8.27
N ARG A 230 8.52 11.91 -8.12
CA ARG A 230 7.68 11.51 -9.24
C ARG A 230 6.64 12.56 -9.58
N PHE A 231 6.14 13.26 -8.55
CA PHE A 231 5.03 14.19 -8.68
C PHE A 231 5.29 15.50 -7.91
N PRO A 232 6.46 16.18 -8.12
CA PRO A 232 6.77 17.43 -7.42
C PRO A 232 5.80 18.56 -7.72
N GLU A 233 5.32 18.69 -8.98
CA GLU A 233 4.36 19.74 -9.35
C GLU A 233 2.99 19.49 -8.71
N LEU A 234 2.54 18.25 -8.66
CA LEU A 234 1.29 17.88 -8.00
C LEU A 234 1.33 18.23 -6.51
N VAL A 235 2.34 17.78 -5.78
CA VAL A 235 2.48 18.05 -4.34
C VAL A 235 2.63 19.53 -4.08
N GLY A 236 3.47 20.22 -4.86
CA GLY A 236 3.70 21.66 -4.74
C GLY A 236 2.41 22.45 -4.91
N SER A 237 1.67 22.22 -5.98
CA SER A 237 0.43 22.94 -6.27
C SER A 237 -0.67 22.71 -5.20
N VAL A 238 -0.78 21.48 -4.69
CA VAL A 238 -1.73 21.18 -3.59
C VAL A 238 -1.31 21.88 -2.30
N ALA A 239 -0.02 21.80 -1.93
CA ALA A 239 0.50 22.42 -0.71
C ALA A 239 0.37 23.95 -0.75
N GLU A 240 0.72 24.57 -1.87
CA GLU A 240 0.57 26.02 -2.11
C GLU A 240 -0.90 26.47 -2.03
N HIS A 241 -1.79 25.72 -2.68
CA HIS A 241 -3.22 26.03 -2.65
C HIS A 241 -3.77 25.99 -1.22
N ILE A 242 -3.45 24.94 -0.47
CA ILE A 242 -3.89 24.77 0.93
C ILE A 242 -3.30 25.86 1.83
N ALA A 243 -1.99 26.13 1.69
CA ALA A 243 -1.32 27.19 2.45
C ALA A 243 -1.99 28.55 2.22
N ARG A 244 -2.27 28.89 0.96
CA ARG A 244 -2.92 30.16 0.56
C ARG A 244 -4.32 30.29 1.14
N ILE A 245 -5.21 29.29 0.97
CA ILE A 245 -6.60 29.37 1.47
C ILE A 245 -6.66 29.28 3.00
N GLY A 246 -5.78 28.47 3.60
CA GLY A 246 -5.65 28.33 5.04
C GLY A 246 -4.95 29.52 5.72
N ARG A 247 -4.35 30.43 4.95
CA ARG A 247 -3.49 31.51 5.44
C ARG A 247 -2.40 30.97 6.39
N LEU A 248 -1.74 29.91 5.93
CA LEU A 248 -0.66 29.24 6.65
C LEU A 248 0.66 29.44 5.89
N PRO A 249 1.80 29.51 6.57
CA PRO A 249 3.09 29.48 5.91
C PRO A 249 3.29 28.11 5.22
N LEU A 250 3.77 28.13 3.97
CA LEU A 250 4.32 26.95 3.30
C LEU A 250 5.81 26.88 3.63
N VAL A 251 6.22 25.79 4.28
CA VAL A 251 7.59 25.61 4.76
C VAL A 251 8.26 24.48 3.98
N ASP A 252 9.35 24.79 3.29
CA ASP A 252 10.23 23.79 2.67
C ASP A 252 11.14 23.16 3.74
N ALA A 253 10.58 22.21 4.49
CA ALA A 253 11.18 21.63 5.67
C ALA A 253 12.03 20.38 5.40
N LEU A 254 11.75 19.65 4.35
CA LEU A 254 12.29 18.32 4.11
C LEU A 254 13.07 18.26 2.80
N GLN A 255 14.11 17.44 2.78
CA GLN A 255 14.85 17.09 1.58
C GLN A 255 15.00 15.57 1.50
N VAL A 256 14.87 15.01 0.29
CA VAL A 256 15.09 13.59 0.02
C VAL A 256 16.25 13.42 -0.95
N THR A 257 17.25 12.63 -0.54
CA THR A 257 18.47 12.35 -1.32
C THR A 257 18.52 10.87 -1.73
N GLY A 258 19.38 10.52 -2.71
CA GLY A 258 19.59 9.13 -3.16
C GLY A 258 18.39 8.50 -3.91
N PRO A 259 18.47 7.28 -4.44
CA PRO A 259 17.40 6.61 -5.19
C PRO A 259 16.21 6.21 -4.28
N PRO A 260 15.00 5.96 -4.83
CA PRO A 260 13.87 5.51 -4.04
C PRO A 260 14.15 4.15 -3.37
N PRO A 261 13.50 3.85 -2.24
CA PRO A 261 13.60 2.52 -1.61
C PRO A 261 13.13 1.43 -2.56
N SER A 262 13.74 0.25 -2.48
CA SER A 262 13.32 -0.93 -3.24
C SER A 262 11.84 -1.26 -2.97
N ALA A 263 11.12 -1.70 -4.01
CA ALA A 263 9.67 -1.91 -3.91
C ALA A 263 9.29 -3.05 -2.95
N GLU A 264 10.07 -4.12 -2.92
CA GLU A 264 9.76 -5.37 -2.23
C GLU A 264 10.69 -5.66 -1.06
N VAL A 265 10.82 -4.71 -0.15
CA VAL A 265 11.64 -4.88 1.06
C VAL A 265 10.78 -4.88 2.32
N SER A 266 11.33 -5.45 3.42
CA SER A 266 10.69 -5.43 4.73
C SER A 266 10.50 -4.01 5.26
N SER A 267 9.61 -3.86 6.24
CA SER A 267 9.38 -2.58 6.92
C SER A 267 10.66 -2.03 7.57
N ALA A 268 11.52 -2.90 8.09
CA ALA A 268 12.79 -2.50 8.72
C ALA A 268 13.78 -1.94 7.70
N VAL A 269 13.96 -2.63 6.56
CA VAL A 269 14.83 -2.15 5.48
C VAL A 269 14.30 -0.84 4.90
N ARG A 270 13.01 -0.77 4.58
CA ARG A 270 12.38 0.45 4.08
C ARG A 270 12.51 1.63 5.04
N GLY A 271 12.26 1.41 6.33
CA GLY A 271 12.41 2.45 7.35
C GLY A 271 13.85 2.95 7.45
N ARG A 272 14.84 2.05 7.41
CA ARG A 272 16.27 2.39 7.43
C ARG A 272 16.66 3.22 6.20
N GLU A 273 16.25 2.78 5.01
CA GLU A 273 16.54 3.49 3.77
C GLU A 273 15.89 4.89 3.74
N LEU A 274 14.68 5.04 4.22
CA LEU A 274 14.01 6.33 4.29
C LEU A 274 14.65 7.26 5.31
N LEU A 275 15.03 6.77 6.50
CA LEU A 275 15.74 7.55 7.53
C LEU A 275 17.10 8.04 7.02
N ALA A 276 17.82 7.24 6.26
CA ALA A 276 19.11 7.63 5.68
C ALA A 276 19.00 8.68 4.58
N ARG A 277 17.85 8.87 3.99
CA ARG A 277 17.64 9.72 2.79
C ARG A 277 16.79 10.94 3.03
N THR A 278 15.94 10.92 4.03
CA THR A 278 15.07 12.05 4.37
C THR A 278 15.74 12.87 5.46
N VAL A 279 16.01 14.12 5.17
CA VAL A 279 16.65 15.03 6.10
C VAL A 279 15.80 16.27 6.32
N LEU A 280 15.82 16.78 7.53
CA LEU A 280 15.25 18.08 7.86
C LEU A 280 16.23 19.17 7.40
N ARG A 281 15.71 20.24 6.81
CA ARG A 281 16.54 21.40 6.46
C ARG A 281 16.94 22.16 7.70
N ASP A 282 18.13 22.75 7.67
CA ASP A 282 18.68 23.51 8.77
C ASP A 282 17.82 24.74 9.13
N GLY A 283 17.69 25.00 10.41
CA GLY A 283 16.96 26.15 10.93
C GLY A 283 15.43 26.00 10.98
N VAL A 284 14.86 24.90 10.45
CA VAL A 284 13.41 24.67 10.52
C VAL A 284 13.01 24.34 11.95
N ARG A 285 11.99 25.06 12.45
CA ARG A 285 11.36 24.84 13.77
C ARG A 285 9.85 25.06 13.68
N PHE A 286 9.12 24.30 14.50
CA PHE A 286 7.68 24.42 14.63
C PHE A 286 7.31 24.55 16.10
N ASP A 287 6.19 25.19 16.41
CA ASP A 287 5.63 25.40 17.74
C ASP A 287 4.16 24.91 17.86
N GLY A 288 3.71 24.12 16.88
CA GLY A 288 2.34 23.59 16.83
C GLY A 288 2.21 22.44 15.82
N PRO A 289 0.98 22.03 15.52
CA PRO A 289 0.73 20.96 14.54
C PRO A 289 1.12 21.37 13.12
N VAL A 290 1.58 20.42 12.32
CA VAL A 290 2.00 20.61 10.92
C VAL A 290 1.17 19.76 9.99
N LEU A 291 0.62 20.37 8.94
CA LEU A 291 -0.05 19.64 7.85
C LEU A 291 1.00 19.18 6.83
N LEU A 292 1.14 17.87 6.65
CA LEU A 292 2.09 17.24 5.73
C LEU A 292 1.36 16.74 4.49
N VAL A 293 1.60 17.38 3.34
CA VAL A 293 0.97 17.06 2.05
C VAL A 293 1.82 16.06 1.27
N ASP A 294 1.22 14.99 0.79
CA ASP A 294 1.89 13.93 0.00
C ASP A 294 1.07 13.58 -1.25
N ASP A 295 1.70 12.97 -2.25
CA ASP A 295 1.01 12.48 -3.46
C ASP A 295 0.32 11.15 -3.21
N ILE A 296 1.10 10.09 -2.96
CA ILE A 296 0.61 8.71 -2.83
C ILE A 296 1.13 8.07 -1.55
N ILE A 297 0.22 7.71 -0.67
CA ILE A 297 0.51 6.92 0.52
C ILE A 297 0.18 5.45 0.26
N ARG A 298 1.19 4.56 0.30
CA ARG A 298 1.01 3.10 0.20
C ARG A 298 1.38 2.41 1.53
N THR A 299 2.65 2.37 1.86
CA THR A 299 3.13 1.66 3.07
C THR A 299 3.11 2.52 4.32
N ARG A 300 2.86 3.81 4.18
CA ARG A 300 2.87 4.85 5.22
C ARG A 300 4.27 5.14 5.81
N TRP A 301 5.33 4.43 5.38
CA TRP A 301 6.68 4.64 5.94
C TRP A 301 7.27 6.00 5.59
N THR A 302 6.99 6.52 4.40
CA THR A 302 7.47 7.86 3.97
C THR A 302 6.93 8.94 4.90
N VAL A 303 5.61 8.99 5.06
CA VAL A 303 4.98 9.97 5.97
C VAL A 303 5.36 9.73 7.43
N THR A 304 5.60 8.49 7.86
CA THR A 304 6.05 8.18 9.22
C THR A 304 7.44 8.74 9.50
N VAL A 305 8.39 8.55 8.61
CA VAL A 305 9.75 9.08 8.75
C VAL A 305 9.74 10.59 8.70
N ALA A 306 9.04 11.18 7.72
CA ALA A 306 8.90 12.63 7.61
C ALA A 306 8.28 13.24 8.89
N SER A 307 7.21 12.62 9.41
CA SER A 307 6.56 13.07 10.63
C SER A 307 7.48 13.03 11.83
N ALA A 308 8.30 11.98 11.98
CA ALA A 308 9.26 11.91 13.08
C ALA A 308 10.29 13.06 13.03
N LEU A 309 10.77 13.41 11.83
CA LEU A 309 11.69 14.53 11.64
C LEU A 309 11.03 15.89 11.95
N LEU A 310 9.76 16.07 11.54
CA LEU A 310 9.02 17.29 11.85
C LEU A 310 8.73 17.43 13.35
N VAL A 311 8.46 16.32 14.05
CA VAL A 311 8.32 16.30 15.52
C VAL A 311 9.65 16.66 16.19
N GLU A 312 10.79 16.18 15.70
CA GLU A 312 12.12 16.57 16.18
C GLU A 312 12.42 18.07 15.95
N ALA A 313 11.78 18.64 14.92
CA ALA A 313 11.82 20.09 14.68
C ALA A 313 10.83 20.89 15.55
N GLY A 314 10.12 20.25 16.48
CA GLY A 314 9.20 20.91 17.43
C GLY A 314 7.71 20.82 17.07
N ALA A 315 7.34 20.14 15.99
CA ALA A 315 5.91 19.94 15.69
C ALA A 315 5.24 19.13 16.81
N THR A 316 4.13 19.63 17.35
CA THR A 316 3.36 18.95 18.41
C THR A 316 2.60 17.74 17.87
N ALA A 317 2.16 17.83 16.62
CA ALA A 317 1.55 16.75 15.86
C ALA A 317 1.81 16.92 14.36
N VAL A 318 1.82 15.82 13.61
CA VAL A 318 1.84 15.86 12.15
C VAL A 318 0.55 15.26 11.63
N LEU A 319 -0.09 15.97 10.71
CA LEU A 319 -1.38 15.69 10.10
C LEU A 319 -1.15 15.31 8.63
N PRO A 320 -1.00 14.04 8.27
CA PRO A 320 -0.77 13.64 6.88
C PRO A 320 -2.03 13.87 6.03
N LEU A 321 -1.84 14.49 4.86
CA LEU A 321 -2.86 14.67 3.85
C LEU A 321 -2.33 14.23 2.50
N ALA A 322 -2.98 13.27 1.85
CA ALA A 322 -2.53 12.75 0.57
C ALA A 322 -3.59 12.90 -0.52
N VAL A 323 -3.14 12.98 -1.76
CA VAL A 323 -4.04 12.91 -2.91
C VAL A 323 -4.59 11.50 -3.06
N HIS A 324 -3.77 10.47 -2.81
CA HIS A 324 -4.18 9.09 -3.01
C HIS A 324 -3.60 8.15 -1.96
N GLN A 325 -4.43 7.26 -1.44
CA GLN A 325 -3.99 6.13 -0.61
C GLN A 325 -4.15 4.83 -1.39
N LEU A 326 -3.05 4.09 -1.50
CA LEU A 326 -3.04 2.74 -2.07
C LEU A 326 -3.05 1.68 -0.96
N PRO A 327 -3.59 0.47 -1.22
CA PRO A 327 -3.57 -0.67 -0.30
C PRO A 327 -2.19 -1.08 0.17
#